data_4b338994624f3017fa54bf13d434f854
#
_entry.id   4b338994624f3017fa54bf13d434f854
#
_cell.length_a   1.000
_cell.length_b   1.000
_cell.length_c   1.000
_cell.angle_alpha   90.00
_cell.angle_beta   90.00
_cell.angle_gamma   90.00
#
_symmetry.space_group_name_H-M   'P 1'
#
loop_
_entity.id
_entity.type
_entity.pdbx_description
1 polymer ?
#
loop_
_entity_poly.entity_id
_entity_poly.type
_entity_poly.pdbx_seq_one_letter_code
_entity_poly.pdbx_strand_id
1 'polypeptide(L)' 'MPVVFRQSGLRYYFFSNEGQPPEPPHVHIKGGGRDAKVWLEPVVSIADSYGFNSRELFEYHAGRRG' A
#
# COMPACT_ATOMS: atom_id res chain seq x y z
N MET A 1 -5.27 9.17 12.13
CA MET A 1 -5.93 7.89 11.91
C MET A 1 -5.90 7.52 10.45
N PRO A 2 -5.55 6.29 10.13
CA PRO A 2 -5.56 5.90 8.72
C PRO A 2 -6.98 5.67 8.22
N VAL A 3 -7.17 5.90 6.93
CA VAL A 3 -8.39 5.51 6.26
C VAL A 3 -8.23 4.06 5.85
N VAL A 4 -9.19 3.22 6.17
CA VAL A 4 -9.09 1.80 5.91
C VAL A 4 -10.06 1.41 4.79
N PHE A 5 -9.55 0.67 3.81
CA PHE A 5 -10.32 0.19 2.70
C PHE A 5 -10.12 -1.32 2.58
N ARG A 6 -11.18 -2.06 2.34
CA ARG A 6 -11.11 -3.52 2.24
C ARG A 6 -11.56 -3.97 0.87
N GLN A 7 -10.79 -4.88 0.27
CA GLN A 7 -11.14 -5.42 -1.02
C GLN A 7 -10.38 -6.74 -1.23
N SER A 8 -11.07 -7.76 -1.70
CA SER A 8 -10.45 -9.03 -2.09
C SER A 8 -9.65 -9.66 -0.95
N GLY A 9 -10.15 -9.55 0.27
CA GLY A 9 -9.48 -10.15 1.42
C GLY A 9 -8.29 -9.36 1.93
N LEU A 10 -8.04 -8.20 1.36
CA LEU A 10 -6.94 -7.34 1.77
C LEU A 10 -7.47 -6.09 2.45
N ARG A 11 -6.66 -5.54 3.34
CA ARG A 11 -6.98 -4.29 4.01
C ARG A 11 -5.91 -3.28 3.64
N TYR A 12 -6.34 -2.08 3.27
CA TYR A 12 -5.49 -0.99 2.82
C TYR A 12 -5.59 0.13 3.84
N TYR A 13 -4.46 0.47 4.46
CA TYR A 13 -4.40 1.51 5.49
C TYR A 13 -3.66 2.70 4.88
N PHE A 14 -4.38 3.79 4.66
CA PHE A 14 -3.82 4.97 4.02
C PHE A 14 -3.37 5.98 5.06
N PHE A 15 -2.14 6.41 4.98
CA PHE A 15 -1.56 7.38 5.89
C PHE A 15 -1.12 8.61 5.11
N SER A 16 -1.33 9.81 5.69
CA SER A 16 -0.97 11.07 5.05
C SER A 16 -0.10 11.89 5.97
N ASN A 17 1.20 12.02 5.64
CA ASN A 17 2.12 12.90 6.37
C ASN A 17 2.10 12.69 7.87
N GLU A 18 2.06 11.44 8.29
CA GLU A 18 2.00 11.11 9.72
C GLU A 18 3.36 10.65 10.20
N GLY A 19 3.55 10.74 11.53
CA GLY A 19 4.78 10.28 12.14
C GLY A 19 5.65 11.43 12.61
N GLN A 20 6.73 11.08 13.30
CA GLN A 20 7.69 12.04 13.82
C GLN A 20 9.09 11.51 13.53
N PRO A 21 9.75 11.94 12.48
CA PRO A 21 9.32 13.00 11.57
C PRO A 21 8.19 12.53 10.66
N PRO A 22 7.44 13.45 10.06
CA PRO A 22 6.35 13.07 9.17
C PRO A 22 6.87 12.30 7.96
N GLU A 23 6.12 11.26 7.59
CA GLU A 23 6.45 10.48 6.41
C GLU A 23 5.55 10.90 5.26
N PRO A 24 6.02 10.77 4.01
CA PRO A 24 5.16 11.04 2.86
C PRO A 24 3.94 10.13 2.87
N PRO A 25 2.88 10.49 2.17
CA PRO A 25 1.70 9.64 2.08
C PRO A 25 2.05 8.25 1.59
N HIS A 26 1.48 7.24 2.26
CA HIS A 26 1.75 5.86 1.90
C HIS A 26 0.56 4.99 2.29
N VAL A 27 0.56 3.75 1.81
CA VAL A 27 -0.48 2.80 2.13
C VAL A 27 0.18 1.51 2.61
N HIS A 28 -0.37 0.93 3.69
CA HIS A 28 -0.02 -0.40 4.13
C HIS A 28 -1.10 -1.37 3.66
N ILE A 29 -0.69 -2.48 3.08
CA ILE A 29 -1.61 -3.49 2.56
C ILE A 29 -1.36 -4.77 3.34
N LYS A 30 -2.40 -5.30 3.98
CA LYS A 30 -2.30 -6.49 4.81
C LYS A 30 -3.41 -7.47 4.51
N GLY A 31 -3.12 -8.73 4.61
CA GLY A 31 -4.11 -9.78 4.47
C GLY A 31 -3.48 -11.12 4.16
N GLY A 32 -4.06 -12.20 4.71
CA GLY A 32 -3.60 -13.55 4.42
C GLY A 32 -2.14 -13.79 4.75
N GLY A 33 -1.63 -13.17 5.80
CA GLY A 33 -0.22 -13.32 6.18
C GLY A 33 0.73 -12.53 5.29
N ARG A 34 0.21 -11.65 4.45
CA ARG A 34 1.01 -10.81 3.57
C ARG A 34 0.98 -9.37 4.03
N ASP A 35 2.03 -8.62 3.72
CA ASP A 35 2.18 -7.26 4.19
C ASP A 35 3.00 -6.47 3.19
N ALA A 36 2.62 -5.22 2.94
CA ALA A 36 3.35 -4.37 2.03
C ALA A 36 3.19 -2.92 2.44
N LYS A 37 4.19 -2.10 2.10
CA LYS A 37 4.14 -0.66 2.28
C LYS A 37 4.46 -0.03 0.94
N VAL A 38 3.59 0.85 0.48
CA VAL A 38 3.75 1.48 -0.83
C VAL A 38 3.70 2.99 -0.65
N TRP A 39 4.75 3.67 -1.12
CA TRP A 39 4.77 5.14 -1.14
C TRP A 39 3.83 5.63 -2.22
N LEU A 40 3.09 6.67 -1.93
CA LEU A 40 2.17 7.27 -2.90
C LEU A 40 2.74 8.55 -3.51
N GLU A 41 3.73 9.15 -2.83
CA GLU A 41 4.37 10.37 -3.31
C GLU A 41 5.85 10.28 -3.01
N PRO A 42 6.67 10.91 -3.81
CA PRO A 42 6.37 11.70 -5.01
C PRO A 42 5.94 10.84 -6.20
N VAL A 43 6.24 9.54 -6.16
CA VAL A 43 5.78 8.58 -7.17
C VAL A 43 5.37 7.32 -6.45
N VAL A 44 4.46 6.57 -7.03
CA VAL A 44 4.04 5.30 -6.47
C VAL A 44 5.19 4.32 -6.56
N SER A 45 5.62 3.80 -5.41
CA SER A 45 6.73 2.86 -5.37
C SER A 45 6.61 1.96 -4.16
N ILE A 46 7.08 0.73 -4.29
CA ILE A 46 7.03 -0.24 -3.20
C ILE A 46 8.17 0.03 -2.24
N ALA A 47 7.83 0.32 -0.99
CA ALA A 47 8.83 0.53 0.05
C ALA A 47 9.25 -0.79 0.68
N ASP A 48 8.29 -1.70 0.86
CA ASP A 48 8.56 -2.97 1.50
C ASP A 48 7.43 -3.93 1.15
N SER A 49 7.72 -5.22 1.09
CA SER A 49 6.67 -6.21 0.87
C SER A 49 7.09 -7.55 1.43
N TYR A 50 6.09 -8.28 1.94
CA TYR A 50 6.29 -9.61 2.48
C TYR A 50 5.10 -10.46 2.04
N GLY A 51 5.35 -11.54 1.34
CA GLY A 51 4.30 -12.43 0.86
C GLY A 51 3.65 -12.00 -0.43
N PHE A 52 3.81 -10.74 -0.83
CA PHE A 52 3.43 -10.28 -2.16
C PHE A 52 4.66 -10.30 -3.04
N ASN A 53 4.50 -10.58 -4.32
CA ASN A 53 5.60 -10.35 -5.23
C ASN A 53 5.35 -9.03 -5.96
N SER A 54 6.40 -8.49 -6.56
CA SER A 54 6.31 -7.20 -7.23
C SER A 54 5.28 -7.22 -8.34
N ARG A 55 5.17 -8.34 -9.01
CA ARG A 55 4.23 -8.46 -10.10
C ARG A 55 2.79 -8.35 -9.63
N GLU A 56 2.47 -8.97 -8.49
CA GLU A 56 1.12 -8.89 -7.96
C GLU A 56 0.72 -7.45 -7.64
N LEU A 57 1.62 -6.71 -7.01
CA LEU A 57 1.33 -5.34 -6.65
C LEU A 57 1.22 -4.46 -7.89
N PHE A 58 2.08 -4.71 -8.86
CA PHE A 58 2.08 -3.95 -10.09
C PHE A 58 0.81 -4.21 -10.90
N GLU A 59 0.41 -5.47 -10.99
CA GLU A 59 -0.80 -5.82 -11.73
C GLU A 59 -2.04 -5.23 -11.10
N TYR A 60 -2.07 -5.12 -9.79
CA TYR A 60 -3.19 -4.50 -9.12
C TYR A 60 -3.37 -3.06 -9.59
N HIS A 61 -2.28 -2.31 -9.64
CA HIS A 61 -2.31 -0.94 -10.13
C HIS A 61 -2.73 -0.88 -11.58
N ALA A 62 -2.15 -1.74 -12.40
CA ALA A 62 -2.45 -1.76 -13.83
C ALA A 62 -3.91 -2.07 -14.09
N GLY A 63 -4.47 -3.00 -13.31
CA GLY A 63 -5.86 -3.39 -13.47
C GLY A 63 -6.83 -2.28 -13.19
N ARG A 64 -6.42 -1.28 -12.46
CA ARG A 64 -7.31 -0.18 -12.09
C ARG A 64 -7.42 0.89 -13.17
N ARG A 65 -6.59 0.80 -14.17
CA ARG A 65 -6.65 1.77 -15.26
C ARG A 65 -7.84 1.55 -16.17
N GLY A 66 -8.22 0.33 -16.27
CA GLY A 66 -9.26 -0.07 -17.23
C GLY A 66 -10.60 0.41 -16.87
#